data_843794412e980b29abfb99395f3dae0a
#
_entry.id   843794412e980b29abfb99395f3dae0a
#
_cell.length_a   1.000
_cell.length_b   1.000
_cell.length_c   1.000
_cell.angle_alpha   90.00
_cell.angle_beta   90.00
_cell.angle_gamma   90.00
#
_symmetry.space_group_name_H-M   'P 1'
#
loop_
_entity.id
_entity.type
_entity.pdbx_description
1 polymer ?
#
loop_
_entity_poly.entity_id
_entity_poly.type
_entity_poly.pdbx_seq_one_letter_code
_entity_poly.pdbx_strand_id
1 'polypeptide(L)'
;MAVYTTTIDMSLTPESEQIKVPNVVGLLEGSDPTLAAEHVGIGAHLDHLGVQNGRVYPGADDDASGNSSMLAVLKAFHDNPKKPRRSVLFMAFCGEEMGLVGSRYYADNPILPLNNMVAELQMDMVGRNEETSQDKPEDNVNTMHLVGSKRLSMELHNIIIDLNKHVGFEFEYDQEDVYTRSDHYSFAAKGVPVAFVFSGFHPDYHQPTDTL
;
A
#
# COMPACT_ATOMS: atom_id res chain seq x y z
N MET A 1 -38.33 -23.97 37.86
CA MET A 1 -37.47 -22.94 37.24
C MET A 1 -38.35 -22.17 36.28
N ALA A 2 -38.60 -20.88 36.50
CA ALA A 2 -39.44 -20.08 35.61
C ALA A 2 -38.55 -19.48 34.53
N VAL A 3 -38.89 -19.69 33.26
CA VAL A 3 -38.23 -19.09 32.12
C VAL A 3 -38.97 -17.81 31.75
N TYR A 4 -38.29 -16.68 31.80
CA TYR A 4 -38.85 -15.39 31.39
C TYR A 4 -38.31 -15.07 30.01
N THR A 5 -39.19 -14.75 29.07
CA THR A 5 -38.84 -14.27 27.74
C THR A 5 -39.02 -12.76 27.72
N THR A 6 -37.97 -12.03 27.37
CA THR A 6 -38.01 -10.58 27.19
C THR A 6 -37.75 -10.28 25.72
N THR A 7 -38.62 -9.48 25.10
CA THR A 7 -38.40 -8.94 23.75
C THR A 7 -37.85 -7.55 23.89
N ILE A 8 -36.76 -7.27 23.18
CA ILE A 8 -36.16 -5.95 23.08
C ILE A 8 -36.34 -5.46 21.63
N ASP A 9 -37.15 -4.41 21.49
CA ASP A 9 -37.28 -3.70 20.21
C ASP A 9 -36.22 -2.58 20.17
N MET A 10 -35.34 -2.62 19.17
CA MET A 10 -34.31 -1.63 18.96
C MET A 10 -34.49 -0.98 17.60
N SER A 11 -34.60 0.35 17.56
CA SER A 11 -34.61 1.14 16.33
C SER A 11 -33.31 1.95 16.27
N LEU A 12 -32.54 1.76 15.20
CA LEU A 12 -31.33 2.51 14.93
C LEU A 12 -31.56 3.39 13.70
N THR A 13 -31.36 4.69 13.86
CA THR A 13 -31.34 5.64 12.74
C THR A 13 -29.89 6.10 12.58
N PRO A 14 -29.14 5.52 11.63
CA PRO A 14 -27.77 5.96 11.40
C PRO A 14 -27.77 7.37 10.80
N GLU A 15 -27.01 8.26 11.39
CA GLU A 15 -26.62 9.51 10.73
C GLU A 15 -25.40 9.19 9.88
N SER A 16 -25.44 9.54 8.58
CA SER A 16 -24.33 9.38 7.67
C SER A 16 -23.96 10.75 7.08
N GLU A 17 -22.69 11.08 7.13
CA GLU A 17 -22.12 12.22 6.42
C GLU A 17 -21.30 11.71 5.24
N GLN A 18 -21.48 12.32 4.07
CA GLN A 18 -20.65 12.03 2.91
C GLN A 18 -19.49 13.03 2.86
N ILE A 19 -18.29 12.51 3.03
CA ILE A 19 -17.06 13.29 2.90
C ILE A 19 -16.39 12.90 1.58
N LYS A 20 -15.93 13.92 0.82
CA LYS A 20 -15.13 13.71 -0.39
C LYS A 20 -13.67 13.92 -0.05
N VAL A 21 -12.88 12.87 -0.24
CA VAL A 21 -11.42 12.90 -0.08
C VAL A 21 -10.76 12.58 -1.42
N PRO A 22 -9.71 13.29 -1.81
CA PRO A 22 -9.03 13.04 -3.09
C PRO A 22 -7.95 11.98 -2.94
N ASN A 23 -7.83 11.09 -3.94
CA ASN A 23 -6.54 10.47 -4.22
C ASN A 23 -5.64 11.49 -4.93
N VAL A 24 -4.34 11.43 -4.70
CA VAL A 24 -3.37 12.27 -5.42
C VAL A 24 -2.62 11.39 -6.40
N VAL A 25 -2.62 11.79 -7.67
CA VAL A 25 -2.00 11.00 -8.74
C VAL A 25 -1.07 11.88 -9.56
N GLY A 26 0.17 11.43 -9.71
CA GLY A 26 1.20 12.05 -10.54
C GLY A 26 1.65 11.14 -11.67
N LEU A 27 1.80 11.68 -12.87
CA LEU A 27 2.27 10.95 -14.03
C LEU A 27 3.66 11.45 -14.46
N LEU A 28 4.59 10.52 -14.57
CA LEU A 28 5.84 10.71 -15.28
C LEU A 28 5.76 9.99 -16.63
N GLU A 29 5.69 10.77 -17.72
CA GLU A 29 5.59 10.21 -19.06
C GLU A 29 6.84 9.43 -19.46
N GLY A 30 6.63 8.26 -20.07
CA GLY A 30 7.67 7.42 -20.62
C GLY A 30 8.34 8.04 -21.86
N SER A 31 9.58 7.67 -22.11
CA SER A 31 10.39 8.20 -23.22
C SER A 31 10.34 7.36 -24.51
N ASP A 32 9.81 6.15 -24.45
CA ASP A 32 9.74 5.25 -25.61
C ASP A 32 8.37 5.43 -26.28
N PRO A 33 8.32 5.81 -27.57
CA PRO A 33 7.05 6.10 -28.25
C PRO A 33 6.11 4.90 -28.37
N THR A 34 6.62 3.68 -28.22
CA THR A 34 5.82 2.44 -28.26
C THR A 34 5.34 2.05 -26.87
N LEU A 35 6.19 2.24 -25.84
CA LEU A 35 5.93 1.78 -24.47
C LEU A 35 5.36 2.85 -23.56
N ALA A 36 5.37 4.13 -23.95
CA ALA A 36 4.89 5.23 -23.10
C ALA A 36 3.39 5.12 -22.76
N ALA A 37 2.61 4.39 -23.57
CA ALA A 37 1.21 4.12 -23.25
C ALA A 37 1.02 3.06 -22.15
N GLU A 38 2.02 2.22 -21.91
CA GLU A 38 2.06 1.29 -20.78
C GLU A 38 2.58 2.03 -19.54
N HIS A 39 2.10 1.66 -18.36
CA HIS A 39 2.53 2.32 -17.14
C HIS A 39 2.74 1.33 -15.99
N VAL A 40 3.65 1.70 -15.10
CA VAL A 40 3.87 1.05 -13.81
C VAL A 40 3.28 1.95 -12.74
N GLY A 41 2.42 1.41 -11.89
CA GLY A 41 1.92 2.08 -10.70
C GLY A 41 2.91 1.96 -9.55
N ILE A 42 3.02 3.02 -8.76
CA ILE A 42 3.69 3.02 -7.45
C ILE A 42 2.72 3.65 -6.48
N GLY A 43 2.32 2.92 -5.46
CA GLY A 43 1.28 3.28 -4.51
C GLY A 43 1.76 3.38 -3.06
N ALA A 44 1.08 4.22 -2.30
CA ALA A 44 1.13 4.36 -0.85
C ALA A 44 -0.20 4.98 -0.39
N HIS A 45 -0.56 4.92 0.92
CA HIS A 45 -1.78 5.58 1.37
C HIS A 45 -1.51 6.81 2.23
N LEU A 46 -2.40 7.82 2.13
CA LEU A 46 -2.24 9.12 2.76
C LEU A 46 -2.92 9.24 4.12
N ASP A 47 -3.97 8.46 4.32
CA ASP A 47 -4.73 8.48 5.55
C ASP A 47 -4.10 7.59 6.62
N HIS A 48 -4.44 7.86 7.85
CA HIS A 48 -4.25 6.99 9.00
C HIS A 48 -5.44 7.17 9.94
N LEU A 49 -5.42 6.58 11.11
CA LEU A 49 -6.55 6.53 12.06
C LEU A 49 -7.00 7.90 12.59
N GLY A 50 -6.17 8.93 12.45
CA GLY A 50 -6.51 10.31 12.81
C GLY A 50 -6.65 10.54 14.32
N VAL A 51 -7.75 11.13 14.77
CA VAL A 51 -8.02 11.38 16.17
C VAL A 51 -9.13 10.48 16.69
N GLN A 52 -8.80 9.59 17.61
CA GLN A 52 -9.77 8.68 18.23
C GLN A 52 -9.79 8.88 19.74
N ASN A 53 -10.96 9.14 20.31
CA ASN A 53 -11.16 9.37 21.75
C ASN A 53 -10.20 10.43 22.34
N GLY A 54 -9.92 11.49 21.57
CA GLY A 54 -9.03 12.58 21.97
C GLY A 54 -7.53 12.27 21.89
N ARG A 55 -7.15 11.11 21.35
CA ARG A 55 -5.75 10.73 21.08
C ARG A 55 -5.46 10.83 19.60
N VAL A 56 -4.30 11.37 19.25
CA VAL A 56 -3.78 11.43 17.88
C VAL A 56 -3.06 10.11 17.58
N TYR A 57 -3.35 9.56 16.41
CA TYR A 57 -2.65 8.42 15.83
C TYR A 57 -1.89 8.94 14.60
N PRO A 58 -0.58 9.15 14.71
CA PRO A 58 0.17 9.90 13.71
C PRO A 58 0.44 9.12 12.42
N GLY A 59 0.65 7.79 12.50
CA GLY A 59 0.95 6.95 11.35
C GLY A 59 2.30 7.27 10.71
N ALA A 60 3.38 7.31 11.51
CA ALA A 60 4.70 7.63 10.98
C ALA A 60 5.25 6.51 10.11
N ASP A 61 5.05 5.26 10.53
CA ASP A 61 5.36 4.11 9.68
C ASP A 61 4.16 3.75 8.81
N ASP A 62 2.97 3.77 9.34
CA ASP A 62 1.70 3.45 8.67
C ASP A 62 0.87 4.72 8.33
N ASP A 63 0.96 5.39 7.13
CA ASP A 63 1.87 5.05 6.03
C ASP A 63 2.64 6.30 5.54
N ALA A 64 3.13 7.13 6.49
CA ALA A 64 3.99 8.24 6.09
C ALA A 64 5.33 7.73 5.55
N SER A 65 5.79 6.54 5.96
CA SER A 65 7.01 5.89 5.47
C SER A 65 6.89 5.51 3.99
N GLY A 66 5.79 4.89 3.58
CA GLY A 66 5.52 4.54 2.18
C GLY A 66 5.39 5.78 1.29
N ASN A 67 4.65 6.80 1.76
CA ASN A 67 4.55 8.07 1.04
C ASN A 67 5.90 8.75 0.87
N SER A 68 6.73 8.80 1.91
CA SER A 68 8.07 9.37 1.85
C SER A 68 8.97 8.61 0.88
N SER A 69 8.89 7.29 0.88
CA SER A 69 9.61 6.41 -0.03
C SER A 69 9.16 6.61 -1.47
N MET A 70 7.85 6.70 -1.72
CA MET A 70 7.29 7.01 -3.04
C MET A 70 7.79 8.36 -3.56
N LEU A 71 7.81 9.40 -2.72
CA LEU A 71 8.34 10.72 -3.08
C LEU A 71 9.84 10.68 -3.37
N ALA A 72 10.61 9.88 -2.63
CA ALA A 72 12.04 9.69 -2.90
C ALA A 72 12.27 9.01 -4.26
N VAL A 73 11.47 8.00 -4.60
CA VAL A 73 11.49 7.34 -5.91
C VAL A 73 11.12 8.31 -7.02
N LEU A 74 10.05 9.11 -6.83
CA LEU A 74 9.63 10.15 -7.77
C LEU A 74 10.77 11.14 -8.02
N LYS A 75 11.41 11.61 -6.94
CA LYS A 75 12.55 12.52 -7.05
C LYS A 75 13.73 11.89 -7.80
N ALA A 76 14.04 10.61 -7.53
CA ALA A 76 15.10 9.91 -8.23
C ALA A 76 14.84 9.80 -9.74
N PHE A 77 13.62 9.52 -10.14
CA PHE A 77 13.20 9.54 -11.55
C PHE A 77 13.27 10.93 -12.16
N HIS A 78 12.83 11.97 -11.42
CA HIS A 78 12.87 13.35 -11.89
C HIS A 78 14.30 13.84 -12.16
N ASP A 79 15.23 13.55 -11.22
CA ASP A 79 16.63 13.99 -11.29
C ASP A 79 17.46 13.15 -12.28
N ASN A 80 16.99 11.96 -12.65
CA ASN A 80 17.70 11.10 -13.58
C ASN A 80 17.60 11.66 -15.01
N PRO A 81 18.71 11.94 -15.70
CA PRO A 81 18.71 12.43 -17.09
C PRO A 81 18.14 11.39 -18.07
N LYS A 82 18.19 10.10 -17.71
CA LYS A 82 17.62 9.02 -18.50
C LYS A 82 16.21 8.69 -17.99
N LYS A 83 15.20 9.13 -18.72
CA LYS A 83 13.80 8.83 -18.37
C LYS A 83 13.48 7.34 -18.57
N PRO A 84 12.51 6.80 -17.80
CA PRO A 84 12.02 5.45 -18.01
C PRO A 84 11.40 5.31 -19.39
N ARG A 85 11.41 4.11 -19.95
CA ARG A 85 10.79 3.84 -21.26
C ARG A 85 9.26 3.84 -21.15
N ARG A 86 8.71 3.19 -20.12
CA ARG A 86 7.29 3.20 -19.78
C ARG A 86 6.96 4.40 -18.90
N SER A 87 5.72 4.81 -18.90
CA SER A 87 5.23 5.81 -17.95
C SER A 87 5.23 5.26 -16.53
N VAL A 88 5.39 6.13 -15.54
CA VAL A 88 5.29 5.79 -14.12
C VAL A 88 4.17 6.62 -13.50
N LEU A 89 3.26 5.95 -12.82
CA LEU A 89 2.13 6.56 -12.15
C LEU A 89 2.32 6.46 -10.64
N PHE A 90 2.47 7.60 -9.99
CA PHE A 90 2.59 7.70 -8.54
C PHE A 90 1.21 7.97 -7.96
N MET A 91 0.77 7.14 -7.03
CA MET A 91 -0.60 7.16 -6.53
C MET A 91 -0.60 7.17 -5.00
N ALA A 92 -1.07 8.26 -4.41
CA ALA A 92 -1.30 8.34 -2.98
C ALA A 92 -2.81 8.23 -2.72
N PHE A 93 -3.21 7.16 -2.07
CA PHE A 93 -4.61 6.80 -1.85
C PHE A 93 -5.14 7.35 -0.53
N CYS A 94 -6.42 7.64 -0.45
CA CYS A 94 -7.13 7.99 0.77
C CYS A 94 -8.18 6.95 1.11
N GLY A 95 -8.37 6.67 2.41
CA GLY A 95 -9.36 5.73 2.90
C GLY A 95 -8.91 4.27 2.79
N GLU A 96 -7.62 4.02 2.86
CA GLU A 96 -7.05 2.69 3.01
C GLU A 96 -7.56 2.06 4.31
N GLU A 97 -7.39 2.76 5.42
CA GLU A 97 -7.82 2.41 6.78
C GLU A 97 -9.34 2.21 6.95
N MET A 98 -10.10 2.70 5.99
CA MET A 98 -11.55 2.52 5.90
C MET A 98 -11.95 1.38 4.95
N GLY A 99 -11.01 0.54 4.56
CA GLY A 99 -11.17 -0.62 3.69
C GLY A 99 -10.90 -0.34 2.22
N LEU A 100 -9.74 0.24 1.91
CA LEU A 100 -9.20 0.44 0.56
C LEU A 100 -10.12 1.30 -0.33
N VAL A 101 -10.78 2.31 0.25
CA VAL A 101 -11.81 3.07 -0.47
C VAL A 101 -11.23 3.79 -1.68
N GLY A 102 -10.09 4.46 -1.51
CA GLY A 102 -9.45 5.25 -2.56
C GLY A 102 -8.91 4.41 -3.71
N SER A 103 -8.14 3.37 -3.42
CA SER A 103 -7.59 2.49 -4.45
C SER A 103 -8.66 1.72 -5.18
N ARG A 104 -9.71 1.26 -4.48
CA ARG A 104 -10.86 0.60 -5.08
C ARG A 104 -11.60 1.53 -6.04
N TYR A 105 -11.84 2.78 -5.60
CA TYR A 105 -12.44 3.78 -6.47
C TYR A 105 -11.58 4.03 -7.71
N TYR A 106 -10.24 4.16 -7.54
CA TYR A 106 -9.32 4.34 -8.66
C TYR A 106 -9.34 3.14 -9.61
N ALA A 107 -9.28 1.91 -9.09
CA ALA A 107 -9.31 0.70 -9.91
C ALA A 107 -10.62 0.51 -10.69
N ASP A 108 -11.73 1.05 -10.17
CA ASP A 108 -13.03 1.08 -10.86
C ASP A 108 -13.19 2.26 -11.83
N ASN A 109 -12.49 3.38 -11.57
CA ASN A 109 -12.58 4.62 -12.34
C ASN A 109 -11.17 5.17 -12.68
N PRO A 110 -10.32 4.42 -13.38
CA PRO A 110 -8.94 4.79 -13.59
C PRO A 110 -8.81 5.98 -14.55
N ILE A 111 -7.87 6.90 -14.27
CA ILE A 111 -7.57 8.05 -15.15
C ILE A 111 -6.79 7.66 -16.41
N LEU A 112 -6.08 6.52 -16.36
CA LEU A 112 -5.44 5.86 -17.48
C LEU A 112 -6.00 4.43 -17.59
N PRO A 113 -6.10 3.86 -18.80
CA PRO A 113 -6.65 2.52 -18.98
C PRO A 113 -5.92 1.48 -18.12
N LEU A 114 -6.65 0.80 -17.22
CA LEU A 114 -6.07 -0.13 -16.27
C LEU A 114 -5.39 -1.34 -16.95
N ASN A 115 -5.87 -1.73 -18.13
CA ASN A 115 -5.27 -2.78 -18.94
C ASN A 115 -3.89 -2.42 -19.53
N ASN A 116 -3.50 -1.15 -19.44
CA ASN A 116 -2.17 -0.68 -19.79
C ASN A 116 -1.23 -0.61 -18.57
N MET A 117 -1.74 -0.86 -17.36
CA MET A 117 -0.92 -0.97 -16.16
C MET A 117 -0.28 -2.35 -16.12
N VAL A 118 1.04 -2.40 -16.34
CA VAL A 118 1.78 -3.66 -16.45
C VAL A 118 2.18 -4.22 -15.08
N ALA A 119 2.27 -3.37 -14.09
CA ALA A 119 2.49 -3.73 -12.69
C ALA A 119 2.05 -2.59 -11.77
N GLU A 120 1.70 -2.93 -10.54
CA GLU A 120 1.54 -1.99 -9.43
C GLU A 120 2.43 -2.43 -8.26
N LEU A 121 3.19 -1.47 -7.72
CA LEU A 121 4.15 -1.65 -6.63
C LEU A 121 3.67 -0.83 -5.44
N GLN A 122 3.19 -1.49 -4.39
CA GLN A 122 2.73 -0.84 -3.17
C GLN A 122 3.84 -0.77 -2.14
N MET A 123 3.95 0.35 -1.46
CA MET A 123 4.77 0.53 -0.27
C MET A 123 3.89 0.96 0.89
N ASP A 124 3.90 0.18 1.95
CA ASP A 124 3.09 0.44 3.13
C ASP A 124 3.85 -0.14 4.34
N MET A 125 4.12 0.70 5.34
CA MET A 125 4.96 0.39 6.48
C MET A 125 6.35 -0.11 6.07
N VAL A 126 7.19 0.79 5.58
CA VAL A 126 8.55 0.49 5.11
C VAL A 126 9.63 1.28 5.87
N GLY A 127 9.29 1.90 6.99
CA GLY A 127 10.16 2.77 7.76
C GLY A 127 10.75 2.15 9.03
N ARG A 128 10.29 0.97 9.43
CA ARG A 128 10.74 0.26 10.65
C ARG A 128 11.01 -1.20 10.35
N ASN A 129 11.85 -1.82 11.20
CA ASN A 129 12.05 -3.26 11.16
C ASN A 129 10.94 -3.97 11.91
N GLU A 130 10.59 -5.18 11.47
CA GLU A 130 9.63 -6.03 12.17
C GLU A 130 10.06 -6.30 13.60
N GLU A 131 9.10 -6.25 14.52
CA GLU A 131 9.27 -6.59 15.93
C GLU A 131 8.06 -7.39 16.40
N THR A 132 8.28 -8.64 16.76
CA THR A 132 7.26 -9.53 17.28
C THR A 132 7.61 -10.01 18.68
N SER A 133 6.78 -10.87 19.26
CA SER A 133 7.13 -11.53 20.54
C SER A 133 8.32 -12.50 20.44
N GLN A 134 8.74 -12.84 19.22
CA GLN A 134 9.80 -13.81 18.94
C GLN A 134 11.03 -13.18 18.29
N ASP A 135 10.83 -12.09 17.53
CA ASP A 135 11.87 -11.43 16.74
C ASP A 135 12.11 -10.02 17.24
N LYS A 136 13.36 -9.61 17.29
CA LYS A 136 13.77 -8.26 17.66
C LYS A 136 14.05 -7.42 16.40
N PRO A 137 13.88 -6.09 16.47
CA PRO A 137 14.15 -5.23 15.32
C PRO A 137 15.57 -5.37 14.77
N GLU A 138 16.55 -5.68 15.64
CA GLU A 138 17.95 -5.86 15.26
C GLU A 138 18.18 -7.10 14.39
N ASP A 139 17.32 -8.11 14.50
CA ASP A 139 17.42 -9.35 13.73
C ASP A 139 16.86 -9.15 12.30
N ASN A 140 15.99 -8.13 12.10
CA ASN A 140 15.22 -7.86 10.87
C ASN A 140 15.73 -6.64 10.09
N VAL A 141 16.98 -6.22 10.25
CA VAL A 141 17.53 -4.99 9.61
C VAL A 141 17.47 -5.02 8.09
N ASN A 142 17.57 -6.19 7.49
CA ASN A 142 17.53 -6.37 6.04
C ASN A 142 16.31 -7.19 5.58
N THR A 143 15.43 -7.55 6.49
CA THR A 143 14.23 -8.33 6.15
C THR A 143 13.16 -7.45 5.53
N MET A 144 12.50 -7.97 4.51
CA MET A 144 11.41 -7.30 3.82
C MET A 144 10.39 -8.34 3.34
N HIS A 145 9.12 -8.14 3.65
CA HIS A 145 8.06 -8.97 3.11
C HIS A 145 7.76 -8.53 1.66
N LEU A 146 7.74 -9.50 0.76
CA LEU A 146 7.35 -9.32 -0.63
C LEU A 146 6.04 -10.08 -0.88
N VAL A 147 4.94 -9.35 -0.76
CA VAL A 147 3.59 -9.91 -0.76
C VAL A 147 2.97 -9.86 -2.15
N GLY A 148 2.33 -10.94 -2.57
CA GLY A 148 1.54 -11.02 -3.81
C GLY A 148 2.32 -11.14 -5.11
N SER A 149 3.62 -10.91 -5.13
CA SER A 149 4.44 -10.85 -6.35
C SER A 149 4.39 -12.13 -7.21
N LYS A 150 4.20 -13.30 -6.59
CA LYS A 150 4.10 -14.60 -7.29
C LYS A 150 2.71 -14.91 -7.83
N ARG A 151 1.67 -14.19 -7.39
CA ARG A 151 0.28 -14.61 -7.61
C ARG A 151 -0.20 -14.39 -9.04
N LEU A 152 0.17 -13.27 -9.67
CA LEU A 152 -0.29 -12.91 -10.99
C LEU A 152 0.82 -12.87 -12.05
N SER A 153 2.09 -12.68 -11.65
CA SER A 153 3.20 -12.60 -12.58
C SER A 153 4.51 -13.10 -11.99
N MET A 154 4.92 -14.29 -12.40
CA MET A 154 6.27 -14.79 -12.10
C MET A 154 7.37 -13.96 -12.77
N GLU A 155 7.07 -13.26 -13.87
CA GLU A 155 8.01 -12.35 -14.52
C GLU A 155 8.31 -11.16 -13.61
N LEU A 156 7.28 -10.50 -13.07
CA LEU A 156 7.44 -9.41 -12.09
C LEU A 156 8.25 -9.88 -10.89
N HIS A 157 7.88 -11.03 -10.31
CA HIS A 157 8.62 -11.60 -9.18
C HIS A 157 10.10 -11.80 -9.50
N ASN A 158 10.42 -12.42 -10.63
CA ASN A 158 11.80 -12.68 -11.02
C ASN A 158 12.60 -11.39 -11.26
N ILE A 159 11.97 -10.34 -11.82
CA ILE A 159 12.59 -9.03 -12.00
C ILE A 159 12.96 -8.44 -10.63
N ILE A 160 12.06 -8.50 -9.65
CA ILE A 160 12.32 -7.99 -8.29
C ILE A 160 13.49 -8.76 -7.64
N ILE A 161 13.50 -10.09 -7.74
CA ILE A 161 14.58 -10.92 -7.20
C ILE A 161 15.92 -10.61 -7.88
N ASP A 162 15.91 -10.42 -9.19
CA ASP A 162 17.14 -10.06 -9.92
C ASP A 162 17.67 -8.67 -9.51
N LEU A 163 16.79 -7.69 -9.36
CA LEU A 163 17.17 -6.35 -8.92
C LEU A 163 17.63 -6.32 -7.46
N ASN A 164 17.09 -7.19 -6.62
CA ASN A 164 17.49 -7.31 -5.23
C ASN A 164 18.96 -7.67 -5.03
N LYS A 165 19.63 -8.24 -6.03
CA LYS A 165 21.09 -8.49 -6.00
C LYS A 165 21.90 -7.20 -5.82
N HIS A 166 21.31 -6.03 -6.11
CA HIS A 166 21.93 -4.72 -5.95
C HIS A 166 21.62 -4.07 -4.59
N VAL A 167 20.61 -4.56 -3.88
CA VAL A 167 20.12 -4.01 -2.61
C VAL A 167 20.45 -4.94 -1.46
N GLY A 168 20.11 -6.22 -1.57
CA GLY A 168 20.47 -7.27 -0.61
C GLY A 168 19.46 -7.49 0.49
N PHE A 169 18.17 -7.21 0.24
CA PHE A 169 17.12 -7.60 1.20
C PHE A 169 16.99 -9.11 1.31
N GLU A 170 16.71 -9.57 2.51
CA GLU A 170 16.24 -10.92 2.79
C GLU A 170 14.72 -10.93 2.68
N PHE A 171 14.19 -11.48 1.57
CA PHE A 171 12.76 -11.49 1.35
C PHE A 171 12.05 -12.61 2.08
N GLU A 172 11.05 -12.25 2.84
CA GLU A 172 9.99 -13.13 3.30
C GLU A 172 8.78 -13.03 2.37
N TYR A 173 8.09 -14.17 2.17
CA TYR A 173 7.04 -14.23 1.16
C TYR A 173 5.69 -14.53 1.78
N ASP A 174 4.69 -13.80 1.26
CA ASP A 174 3.28 -14.11 1.40
C ASP A 174 2.82 -14.48 2.81
N GLN A 175 2.87 -13.51 3.72
CA GLN A 175 1.99 -13.56 4.86
C GLN A 175 0.55 -13.51 4.31
N GLU A 176 -0.14 -14.64 4.29
CA GLU A 176 -1.46 -14.81 3.65
C GLU A 176 -2.51 -13.82 4.16
N ASP A 177 -2.47 -13.50 5.45
CA ASP A 177 -3.36 -12.55 6.09
C ASP A 177 -3.10 -11.07 5.73
N VAL A 178 -1.94 -10.74 5.13
CA VAL A 178 -1.55 -9.39 4.71
C VAL A 178 -1.93 -9.10 3.25
N TYR A 179 -2.07 -10.13 2.40
CA TYR A 179 -2.30 -9.96 0.97
C TYR A 179 -3.51 -9.08 0.60
N THR A 180 -4.52 -9.01 1.43
CA THR A 180 -5.74 -8.23 1.16
C THR A 180 -5.83 -6.94 1.96
N ARG A 181 -4.73 -6.54 2.63
CA ARG A 181 -4.74 -5.50 3.65
C ARG A 181 -4.10 -4.18 3.23
N SER A 182 -3.66 -4.04 1.98
CA SER A 182 -3.22 -2.76 1.45
C SER A 182 -3.70 -2.55 0.00
N ASP A 183 -3.48 -1.37 -0.53
CA ASP A 183 -4.11 -0.84 -1.76
C ASP A 183 -3.78 -1.64 -3.03
N HIS A 184 -2.65 -2.38 -3.05
CA HIS A 184 -2.31 -3.30 -4.15
C HIS A 184 -3.42 -4.31 -4.45
N TYR A 185 -4.20 -4.70 -3.42
CA TYR A 185 -5.25 -5.67 -3.61
C TYR A 185 -6.36 -5.20 -4.54
N SER A 186 -6.66 -3.90 -4.55
CA SER A 186 -7.63 -3.31 -5.47
C SER A 186 -7.24 -3.52 -6.95
N PHE A 187 -5.95 -3.49 -7.25
CA PHE A 187 -5.39 -3.75 -8.58
C PHE A 187 -5.28 -5.25 -8.88
N ALA A 188 -4.82 -6.01 -7.90
CA ALA A 188 -4.74 -7.48 -8.02
C ALA A 188 -6.12 -8.09 -8.34
N ALA A 189 -7.18 -7.59 -7.71
CA ALA A 189 -8.57 -8.01 -7.98
C ALA A 189 -9.03 -7.71 -9.42
N LYS A 190 -8.36 -6.80 -10.12
CA LYS A 190 -8.58 -6.47 -11.55
C LYS A 190 -7.63 -7.22 -12.49
N GLY A 191 -6.75 -8.08 -11.96
CA GLY A 191 -5.80 -8.87 -12.74
C GLY A 191 -4.49 -8.13 -13.07
N VAL A 192 -4.23 -6.97 -12.46
CA VAL A 192 -2.94 -6.28 -12.59
C VAL A 192 -1.91 -7.02 -11.74
N PRO A 193 -0.72 -7.35 -12.29
CA PRO A 193 0.39 -7.87 -11.49
C PRO A 193 0.79 -6.88 -10.39
N VAL A 194 0.95 -7.37 -9.16
CA VAL A 194 1.26 -6.53 -8.01
C VAL A 194 2.48 -7.04 -7.26
N ALA A 195 3.16 -6.15 -6.54
CA ALA A 195 4.11 -6.48 -5.53
C ALA A 195 3.98 -5.48 -4.38
N PHE A 196 3.64 -5.99 -3.22
CA PHE A 196 3.54 -5.18 -2.01
C PHE A 196 4.79 -5.39 -1.17
N VAL A 197 5.47 -4.29 -0.88
CA VAL A 197 6.68 -4.22 -0.07
C VAL A 197 6.28 -3.71 1.32
N PHE A 198 6.57 -4.52 2.33
CA PHE A 198 6.15 -4.32 3.71
C PHE A 198 7.28 -4.78 4.64
N SER A 199 7.66 -3.98 5.62
CA SER A 199 8.77 -4.34 6.50
C SER A 199 8.38 -5.12 7.75
N GLY A 200 7.10 -5.44 7.91
CA GLY A 200 6.59 -6.23 9.03
C GLY A 200 5.85 -5.41 10.08
N PHE A 201 5.21 -6.10 11.00
CA PHE A 201 4.50 -5.46 12.10
C PHE A 201 5.44 -5.13 13.26
N HIS A 202 5.05 -4.12 14.05
CA HIS A 202 5.74 -3.70 15.27
C HIS A 202 4.72 -3.29 16.36
N PRO A 203 5.12 -3.19 17.62
CA PRO A 203 4.18 -2.92 18.74
C PRO A 203 3.44 -1.60 18.65
N ASP A 204 3.95 -0.63 17.88
CA ASP A 204 3.32 0.69 17.71
C ASP A 204 2.33 0.72 16.54
N TYR A 205 2.18 -0.36 15.76
CA TYR A 205 1.19 -0.46 14.69
C TYR A 205 -0.21 -0.13 15.20
N HIS A 206 -0.89 0.83 14.56
CA HIS A 206 -2.19 1.35 14.97
C HIS A 206 -2.22 1.88 16.41
N GLN A 207 -1.10 2.44 16.89
CA GLN A 207 -1.00 3.05 18.21
C GLN A 207 -0.66 4.54 18.13
N PRO A 208 -1.00 5.33 19.17
CA PRO A 208 -0.57 6.73 19.25
C PRO A 208 0.96 6.91 19.34
N THR A 209 1.68 5.81 19.50
CA THR A 209 3.15 5.78 19.63
C THR A 209 3.85 5.52 18.30
N ASP A 210 3.10 5.32 17.20
CA ASP A 210 3.67 5.30 15.83
C ASP A 210 4.08 6.72 15.42
N THR A 211 5.27 7.11 15.89
CA THR A 211 5.88 8.45 15.72
C THR A 211 7.30 8.32 15.18
N LEU A 212 7.86 9.46 14.73
CA LEU A 212 9.27 9.57 14.31
C LEU A 212 10.23 9.36 15.46
#